data_495b27bda84a0b7eecd691599489d07a
#
_entry.id   495b27bda84a0b7eecd691599489d07a
#
_cell.length_a   1.000
_cell.length_b   1.000
_cell.length_c   1.000
_cell.angle_alpha   90.00
_cell.angle_beta   90.00
_cell.angle_gamma   90.00
#
_symmetry.space_group_name_H-M   'P 1'
#
loop_
_entity.id
_entity.type
_entity.pdbx_description
1 polymer ?
#
loop_
_entity_poly.entity_id
_entity_poly.type
_entity_poly.pdbx_seq_one_letter_code
_entity_poly.pdbx_strand_id
1 'polypeptide(L)' 'MFRVTASNNVSLTGNTTADKDGNEIAHNTVLGNLSCSGNVPPNQAGDSAGGPNIVVGKATGQCSGLVK' A
#
# COMPACT_ATOMS: atom_id res chain seq x y z
N MET A 1 -3.79 -5.41 1.18
CA MET A 1 -3.25 -5.32 2.55
C MET A 1 -4.08 -4.32 3.32
N PHE A 2 -4.60 -4.72 4.44
CA PHE A 2 -5.59 -3.91 5.14
C PHE A 2 -5.48 -4.13 6.65
N ARG A 3 -5.36 -3.04 7.41
CA ARG A 3 -5.27 -3.04 8.88
C ARG A 3 -4.15 -3.93 9.41
N VAL A 4 -3.00 -3.89 8.76
CA VAL A 4 -1.83 -4.69 9.13
C VAL A 4 -0.80 -3.80 9.81
N THR A 5 -0.14 -4.34 10.82
CA THR A 5 1.02 -3.68 11.43
C THR A 5 2.26 -4.48 11.07
N ALA A 6 3.18 -3.86 10.35
CA ALA A 6 4.42 -4.50 9.95
C ALA A 6 5.59 -3.84 10.68
N SER A 7 6.43 -4.65 11.31
CA SER A 7 7.55 -4.15 12.11
C SER A 7 8.80 -3.84 11.29
N ASN A 8 8.79 -4.21 10.02
CA ASN A 8 9.91 -4.01 9.11
C ASN A 8 9.42 -3.45 7.79
N ASN A 9 10.25 -3.53 6.76
CA ASN A 9 9.89 -3.05 5.43
C ASN A 9 8.82 -3.93 4.79
N VAL A 10 7.99 -3.32 3.98
CA VAL A 10 6.99 -4.02 3.18
C VAL A 10 7.26 -3.71 1.72
N SER A 11 7.26 -4.75 0.91
CA SER A 11 7.45 -4.61 -0.53
C SER A 11 6.31 -5.34 -1.26
N LEU A 12 5.61 -4.62 -2.12
CA LEU A 12 4.51 -5.15 -2.91
C LEU A 12 4.85 -4.95 -4.38
N THR A 13 5.21 -6.03 -5.06
CA THR A 13 5.67 -5.95 -6.44
C THR A 13 4.98 -6.97 -7.33
N GLY A 14 4.69 -6.56 -8.55
CA GLY A 14 4.24 -7.48 -9.59
C GLY A 14 2.87 -8.12 -9.37
N ASN A 15 2.00 -7.52 -8.59
CA ASN A 15 0.67 -8.07 -8.36
C ASN A 15 -0.29 -7.60 -9.45
N THR A 16 -0.92 -8.56 -10.12
CA THR A 16 -1.84 -8.27 -11.22
C THR A 16 -3.20 -8.88 -10.90
N THR A 17 -4.24 -8.09 -11.07
CA THR A 17 -5.60 -8.55 -10.88
C THR A 17 -6.52 -7.88 -11.89
N ALA A 18 -7.60 -8.56 -12.25
CA ALA A 18 -8.61 -8.00 -13.16
C ALA A 18 -9.56 -7.04 -12.45
N ASP A 19 -9.60 -7.08 -11.13
CA ASP A 19 -10.46 -6.20 -10.34
C ASP A 19 -9.78 -4.84 -10.16
N LYS A 20 -10.46 -3.76 -10.56
CA LYS A 20 -9.91 -2.41 -10.44
C LYS A 20 -9.60 -2.00 -9.00
N ASP A 21 -10.21 -2.65 -8.02
CA ASP A 21 -9.95 -2.40 -6.61
C ASP A 21 -9.02 -3.44 -5.98
N GLY A 22 -8.40 -4.28 -6.80
CA GLY A 22 -7.71 -5.47 -6.33
C GLY A 22 -6.40 -5.24 -5.60
N ASN A 23 -5.70 -4.15 -5.86
CA ASN A 23 -4.43 -3.85 -5.20
C ASN A 23 -4.61 -2.78 -4.12
N GLU A 24 -5.61 -2.95 -3.29
CA GLU A 24 -5.94 -2.01 -2.24
C GLU A 24 -5.04 -2.18 -1.02
N ILE A 25 -4.50 -1.09 -0.52
CA ILE A 25 -3.76 -1.07 0.74
C ILE A 25 -4.21 0.14 1.55
N ALA A 26 -4.73 -0.13 2.73
CA ALA A 26 -5.34 0.92 3.54
C ALA A 26 -5.21 0.61 5.03
N HIS A 27 -5.13 1.65 5.83
CA HIS A 27 -5.13 1.57 7.30
C HIS A 27 -4.01 0.67 7.86
N ASN A 28 -2.89 0.60 7.16
CA ASN A 28 -1.75 -0.20 7.62
C ASN A 28 -0.75 0.69 8.36
N THR A 29 -0.03 0.10 9.29
CA THR A 29 1.07 0.75 9.97
C THR A 29 2.35 0.02 9.61
N VAL A 30 3.28 0.71 8.97
CA VAL A 30 4.55 0.13 8.55
C VAL A 30 5.66 0.85 9.28
N LEU A 31 6.40 0.14 10.13
CA LEU A 31 7.47 0.73 10.92
C LEU A 31 8.76 0.90 10.14
N GLY A 32 8.90 0.26 9.01
CA GLY A 32 10.00 0.45 8.08
C GLY A 32 9.57 1.25 6.87
N ASN A 33 10.03 0.84 5.69
CA ASN A 33 9.69 1.47 4.42
C ASN A 33 8.60 0.66 3.70
N LEU A 34 7.78 1.36 2.94
CA LEU A 34 6.78 0.71 2.09
C LEU A 34 7.14 0.99 0.64
N SER A 35 7.37 -0.05 -0.14
CA SER A 35 7.68 0.11 -1.56
C SER A 35 6.72 -0.71 -2.41
N CYS A 36 6.22 -0.11 -3.47
CA CYS A 36 5.26 -0.73 -4.38
C CYS A 36 5.66 -0.45 -5.82
N SER A 37 5.72 -1.50 -6.63
CA SER A 37 6.07 -1.33 -8.04
C SER A 37 5.48 -2.45 -8.90
N GLY A 38 5.17 -2.12 -10.14
CA GLY A 38 4.72 -3.10 -11.11
C GLY A 38 3.38 -3.75 -10.79
N ASN A 39 2.57 -3.15 -9.94
CA ASN A 39 1.25 -3.68 -9.63
C ASN A 39 0.22 -3.16 -10.64
N VAL A 40 -0.67 -4.04 -11.09
CA VAL A 40 -1.68 -3.70 -12.08
C VAL A 40 -3.03 -4.21 -11.59
N PRO A 41 -3.99 -3.33 -11.31
CA PRO A 41 -3.87 -1.87 -11.33
C PRO A 41 -2.94 -1.34 -10.23
N PRO A 42 -2.52 -0.08 -10.31
CA PRO A 42 -1.66 0.50 -9.27
C PRO A 42 -2.30 0.41 -7.88
N ASN A 43 -1.46 0.33 -6.87
CA ASN A 43 -1.94 0.27 -5.49
C ASN A 43 -2.79 1.49 -5.15
N GLN A 44 -3.82 1.27 -4.36
CA GLN A 44 -4.73 2.33 -3.96
C GLN A 44 -5.18 2.13 -2.52
N ALA A 45 -5.59 3.20 -1.88
CA ALA A 45 -6.04 3.16 -0.50
C ALA A 45 -7.55 2.89 -0.38
N GLY A 46 -8.21 2.66 -1.51
CA GLY A 46 -9.66 2.52 -1.53
C GLY A 46 -10.35 3.87 -1.46
N ASP A 47 -11.65 3.85 -1.59
CA ASP A 47 -12.43 5.10 -1.57
C ASP A 47 -13.28 5.23 -0.31
N SER A 48 -14.33 4.45 -0.18
CA SER A 48 -15.26 4.63 0.94
C SER A 48 -14.77 4.03 2.26
N ALA A 49 -14.11 2.89 2.20
CA ALA A 49 -13.64 2.20 3.40
C ALA A 49 -12.13 2.32 3.57
N GLY A 50 -11.45 2.90 2.60
CA GLY A 50 -10.02 3.04 2.64
C GLY A 50 -9.58 4.26 3.44
N GLY A 51 -8.30 4.33 3.69
CA GLY A 51 -7.72 5.46 4.39
C GLY A 51 -6.21 5.40 4.31
N PRO A 52 -5.53 6.49 4.66
CA PRO A 52 -4.08 6.54 4.52
C PRO A 52 -3.39 5.51 5.42
N ASN A 53 -2.24 5.08 4.95
CA ASN A 53 -1.36 4.21 5.73
C ASN A 53 -0.37 5.06 6.51
N ILE A 54 0.06 4.57 7.64
CA ILE A 54 1.11 5.22 8.43
C ILE A 54 2.41 4.49 8.15
N VAL A 55 3.39 5.23 7.61
CA VAL A 55 4.70 4.67 7.30
C VAL A 55 5.75 5.50 8.01
N VAL A 56 6.47 4.87 8.93
CA VAL A 56 7.50 5.57 9.71
C VAL A 56 8.69 5.92 8.82
N GLY A 57 9.07 5.02 7.92
CA GLY A 57 10.12 5.27 6.95
C GLY A 57 9.59 6.01 5.74
N LYS A 58 9.91 5.50 4.54
CA LYS A 58 9.51 6.12 3.28
C LYS A 58 8.56 5.22 2.52
N ALA A 59 7.56 5.83 1.89
CA ALA A 59 6.71 5.15 0.92
C ALA A 59 7.16 5.55 -0.46
N THR A 60 7.44 4.57 -1.32
CA THR A 60 8.00 4.81 -2.65
C THR A 60 7.20 4.08 -3.72
N GLY A 61 7.40 4.50 -4.98
CA GLY A 61 6.73 3.91 -6.11
C GLY A 61 5.24 4.16 -6.08
N GLN A 62 4.46 3.14 -6.39
CA GLN A 62 3.00 3.25 -6.47
C GLN A 62 2.33 3.56 -5.12
N CYS A 63 3.05 3.39 -4.03
CA CYS A 63 2.52 3.64 -2.70
C CYS A 63 2.86 5.01 -2.14
N SER A 64 3.61 5.83 -2.87
CA SER A 64 4.09 7.11 -2.36
C SER A 64 2.96 8.08 -2.00
N GLY A 65 1.83 7.98 -2.67
CA GLY A 65 0.68 8.85 -2.40
C GLY A 65 -0.34 8.26 -1.43
N LEU A 66 -0.07 7.09 -0.85
CA LEU A 66 -1.04 6.36 -0.03
C LEU A 66 -0.75 6.47 1.46
N VAL A 67 0.06 7.41 1.86
CA VAL A 67 0.47 7.58 3.25
C VAL A 67 0.00 8.93 3.78
N LYS A 68 -0.10 8.94 5.09
CA LYS A 68 -0.51 10.14 5.81
C LYS A 68 0.66 11.08 6.04
#